data_4094fdbda4e8fc718f947da1de9f35b8
#
_entry.id   4094fdbda4e8fc718f947da1de9f35b8
#
_cell.length_a   1.000
_cell.length_b   1.000
_cell.length_c   1.000
_cell.angle_alpha   90.00
_cell.angle_beta   90.00
_cell.angle_gamma   90.00
#
_symmetry.space_group_name_H-M   'P 1'
#
loop_
_entity.id
_entity.type
_entity.pdbx_description
1 polymer ?
#
loop_
_entity_poly.entity_id
_entity_poly.type
_entity_poly.pdbx_seq_one_letter_code
_entity_poly.pdbx_strand_id
1 'polypeptide(L)'
;MKHHLHRPVVFFLAFLLWQGLCASAADDQLSLRNIFEKARNISDIRAPGMPGFRLSGELRIWGKKGGPSQGKYLYAWTPEGKWREEINLSGYKRVRSGDGKQFWQVRSSVTENPSIFELDQLLRIRHELGIEEGDTLKRLHSENVEGTEADCIQYVSKRGFTETFCFNPGSGELLKYTPEKDSSELPWRAPWQQYSQFQEWAGKRFPRTLRGFNGKHLVMELQLGEITPLPPPPQDYFDPPESGTFWADCPTGAEWKVKDITQPAYPVSARMNSKEGTVTLYAVIEEDGHVSGLHVLHSAGTELDQAATNAVSQWRYERTESCLDSKGRTEIAIDVTFSLQH
;
A
#
# COMPACT_ATOMS: atom_id res chain seq x y z
N MET A 1 -26.48 -37.05 -63.79
CA MET A 1 -25.42 -36.13 -63.34
C MET A 1 -26.05 -35.12 -62.43
N LYS A 2 -25.82 -35.23 -61.10
CA LYS A 2 -26.38 -34.33 -60.08
C LYS A 2 -25.22 -33.54 -59.46
N HIS A 3 -25.22 -32.24 -59.64
CA HIS A 3 -24.29 -31.35 -58.98
C HIS A 3 -24.74 -31.04 -57.54
N HIS A 4 -23.92 -31.35 -56.56
CA HIS A 4 -24.11 -30.89 -55.19
C HIS A 4 -23.30 -29.56 -54.97
N LEU A 5 -24.02 -28.48 -54.78
CA LEU A 5 -23.50 -27.26 -54.21
C LEU A 5 -23.40 -27.43 -52.67
N HIS A 6 -22.21 -27.44 -52.14
CA HIS A 6 -22.02 -27.34 -50.68
C HIS A 6 -21.68 -25.88 -50.30
N ARG A 7 -22.42 -25.41 -49.33
CA ARG A 7 -22.51 -24.09 -48.71
C ARG A 7 -21.25 -23.70 -47.94
N PRO A 8 -20.78 -22.47 -48.04
CA PRO A 8 -19.90 -21.83 -47.05
C PRO A 8 -20.66 -20.70 -46.34
N VAL A 9 -21.66 -21.01 -45.46
CA VAL A 9 -22.40 -19.95 -44.73
C VAL A 9 -22.12 -19.98 -43.23
N VAL A 10 -21.58 -21.08 -42.70
CA VAL A 10 -21.44 -21.25 -41.23
C VAL A 10 -20.18 -20.57 -40.65
N PHE A 11 -19.15 -20.32 -41.45
CA PHE A 11 -17.90 -19.71 -40.95
C PHE A 11 -17.97 -18.19 -40.77
N PHE A 12 -18.83 -17.48 -41.48
CA PHE A 12 -18.96 -16.03 -41.39
C PHE A 12 -19.69 -15.55 -40.13
N LEU A 13 -20.67 -16.30 -39.65
CA LEU A 13 -21.45 -15.95 -38.42
C LEU A 13 -20.62 -16.13 -37.14
N ALA A 14 -19.77 -17.16 -37.06
CA ALA A 14 -18.90 -17.37 -35.90
C ALA A 14 -17.81 -16.29 -35.77
N PHE A 15 -17.30 -15.79 -36.93
CA PHE A 15 -16.28 -14.73 -36.94
C PHE A 15 -16.84 -13.36 -36.52
N LEU A 16 -18.08 -13.04 -36.94
CA LEU A 16 -18.75 -11.79 -36.53
C LEU A 16 -19.15 -11.79 -35.05
N LEU A 17 -19.57 -12.94 -34.52
CA LEU A 17 -19.86 -13.08 -33.09
C LEU A 17 -18.60 -12.97 -32.22
N TRP A 18 -17.47 -13.45 -32.69
CA TRP A 18 -16.19 -13.35 -31.97
C TRP A 18 -15.63 -11.93 -31.98
N GLN A 19 -15.76 -11.21 -33.10
CA GLN A 19 -15.39 -9.79 -33.16
C GLN A 19 -16.29 -8.91 -32.28
N GLY A 20 -17.58 -9.20 -32.18
CA GLY A 20 -18.50 -8.47 -31.30
C GLY A 20 -18.19 -8.67 -29.80
N LEU A 21 -17.81 -9.89 -29.40
CA LEU A 21 -17.43 -10.21 -28.03
C LEU A 21 -16.09 -9.56 -27.63
N CYS A 22 -15.11 -9.56 -28.53
CA CYS A 22 -13.83 -8.89 -28.28
C CYS A 22 -13.98 -7.36 -28.18
N ALA A 23 -14.83 -6.75 -29.02
CA ALA A 23 -15.09 -5.32 -28.94
C ALA A 23 -15.79 -4.93 -27.64
N SER A 24 -16.80 -5.70 -27.18
CA SER A 24 -17.49 -5.41 -25.93
C SER A 24 -16.60 -5.54 -24.70
N ALA A 25 -15.69 -6.51 -24.66
CA ALA A 25 -14.72 -6.69 -23.57
C ALA A 25 -13.68 -5.54 -23.53
N ALA A 26 -13.23 -5.07 -24.68
CA ALA A 26 -12.30 -3.95 -24.78
C ALA A 26 -12.96 -2.63 -24.32
N ASP A 27 -14.23 -2.41 -24.70
CA ASP A 27 -15.00 -1.24 -24.27
C ASP A 27 -15.25 -1.24 -22.76
N ASP A 28 -15.50 -2.41 -22.15
CA ASP A 28 -15.65 -2.53 -20.70
C ASP A 28 -14.33 -2.20 -19.97
N GLN A 29 -13.20 -2.74 -20.44
CA GLN A 29 -11.88 -2.42 -19.88
C GLN A 29 -11.56 -0.92 -19.97
N LEU A 30 -11.86 -0.28 -21.09
CA LEU A 30 -11.69 1.17 -21.25
C LEU A 30 -12.59 1.95 -20.29
N SER A 31 -13.85 1.54 -20.15
CA SER A 31 -14.80 2.15 -19.21
C SER A 31 -14.30 2.08 -17.77
N LEU A 32 -13.79 0.91 -17.34
CA LEU A 32 -13.26 0.72 -16.00
C LEU A 32 -11.98 1.55 -15.77
N ARG A 33 -11.08 1.61 -16.74
CA ARG A 33 -9.86 2.46 -16.68
C ARG A 33 -10.22 3.94 -16.50
N ASN A 34 -11.26 4.43 -17.19
CA ASN A 34 -11.71 5.80 -17.06
C ASN A 34 -12.21 6.14 -15.65
N ILE A 35 -12.77 5.18 -14.91
CA ILE A 35 -13.16 5.37 -13.50
C ILE A 35 -11.92 5.63 -12.63
N PHE A 36 -10.86 4.86 -12.80
CA PHE A 36 -9.60 5.05 -12.07
C PHE A 36 -8.95 6.39 -12.42
N GLU A 37 -8.92 6.75 -13.69
CA GLU A 37 -8.37 8.04 -14.13
C GLU A 37 -9.17 9.21 -13.57
N LYS A 38 -10.50 9.11 -13.58
CA LYS A 38 -11.37 10.11 -12.95
C LYS A 38 -11.05 10.24 -11.46
N ALA A 39 -10.99 9.13 -10.73
CA ALA A 39 -10.68 9.11 -9.30
C ALA A 39 -9.32 9.74 -9.00
N ARG A 40 -8.29 9.39 -9.78
CA ARG A 40 -6.96 10.01 -9.67
C ARG A 40 -7.02 11.51 -9.92
N ASN A 41 -7.65 11.92 -11.00
CA ASN A 41 -7.72 13.33 -11.40
C ASN A 41 -8.43 14.20 -10.37
N ILE A 42 -9.45 13.71 -9.69
CA ILE A 42 -10.17 14.48 -8.66
C ILE A 42 -9.46 14.48 -7.31
N SER A 43 -8.62 13.48 -6.99
CA SER A 43 -8.06 13.31 -5.65
C SER A 43 -6.58 13.66 -5.52
N ASP A 44 -5.85 13.83 -6.64
CA ASP A 44 -4.43 14.14 -6.59
C ASP A 44 -4.18 15.62 -6.24
N ILE A 45 -4.02 15.89 -4.94
CA ILE A 45 -3.72 17.23 -4.43
C ILE A 45 -2.25 17.63 -4.63
N ARG A 46 -1.41 16.73 -5.16
CA ARG A 46 0.01 16.96 -5.50
C ARG A 46 0.26 16.99 -7.01
N ALA A 47 -0.79 16.97 -7.81
CA ALA A 47 -0.68 17.06 -9.25
C ALA A 47 0.11 18.31 -9.70
N PRO A 48 0.77 18.28 -10.88
CA PRO A 48 1.43 19.43 -11.43
C PRO A 48 0.49 20.66 -11.48
N GLY A 49 0.99 21.81 -11.02
CA GLY A 49 0.23 23.06 -10.98
C GLY A 49 -0.62 23.26 -9.71
N MET A 50 -0.64 22.30 -8.80
CA MET A 50 -1.32 22.48 -7.50
C MET A 50 -0.53 23.41 -6.60
N PRO A 51 -1.22 24.27 -5.81
CA PRO A 51 -0.54 25.15 -4.84
C PRO A 51 0.01 24.34 -3.67
N GLY A 52 1.10 24.83 -3.07
CA GLY A 52 1.66 24.28 -1.85
C GLY A 52 0.63 24.28 -0.72
N PHE A 53 0.63 23.25 0.09
CA PHE A 53 -0.36 23.08 1.15
C PHE A 53 0.21 22.48 2.43
N ARG A 54 -0.58 22.63 3.49
CA ARG A 54 -0.36 21.99 4.79
C ARG A 54 -1.62 21.25 5.21
N LEU A 55 -1.43 20.01 5.68
CA LEU A 55 -2.41 19.18 6.35
C LEU A 55 -2.00 19.01 7.82
N SER A 56 -2.97 19.02 8.72
CA SER A 56 -2.76 18.63 10.10
C SER A 56 -3.96 17.82 10.58
N GLY A 57 -3.75 16.92 11.54
CA GLY A 57 -4.85 16.09 12.03
C GLY A 57 -4.53 15.36 13.33
N GLU A 58 -5.55 14.67 13.81
CA GLU A 58 -5.48 13.78 14.94
C GLU A 58 -5.32 12.34 14.44
N LEU A 59 -4.29 11.66 14.94
CA LEU A 59 -4.01 10.26 14.62
C LEU A 59 -4.29 9.39 15.83
N ARG A 60 -5.01 8.29 15.63
CA ARG A 60 -5.27 7.24 16.61
C ARG A 60 -4.88 5.90 16.04
N ILE A 61 -4.11 5.12 16.80
CA ILE A 61 -3.67 3.78 16.41
C ILE A 61 -3.96 2.83 17.56
N TRP A 62 -4.73 1.76 17.28
CA TRP A 62 -5.08 0.73 18.24
C TRP A 62 -4.05 -0.40 18.22
N GLY A 63 -3.50 -0.72 19.38
CA GLY A 63 -2.65 -1.89 19.57
C GLY A 63 -3.45 -3.14 19.92
N LYS A 64 -2.76 -4.27 20.08
CA LYS A 64 -3.38 -5.55 20.50
C LYS A 64 -4.01 -5.48 21.90
N LYS A 65 -3.52 -4.61 22.77
CA LYS A 65 -3.99 -4.43 24.16
C LYS A 65 -4.01 -2.95 24.52
N GLY A 66 -5.01 -2.54 25.28
CA GLY A 66 -5.15 -1.17 25.77
C GLY A 66 -5.98 -0.28 24.85
N GLY A 67 -6.05 1.01 25.19
CA GLY A 67 -6.69 2.04 24.35
C GLY A 67 -5.77 2.47 23.20
N PRO A 68 -6.28 3.33 22.29
CA PRO A 68 -5.48 3.81 21.17
C PRO A 68 -4.34 4.74 21.64
N SER A 69 -3.18 4.60 21.02
CA SER A 69 -2.16 5.65 21.04
C SER A 69 -2.70 6.83 20.24
N GLN A 70 -2.69 8.02 20.83
CA GLN A 70 -3.22 9.24 20.22
C GLN A 70 -2.10 10.25 20.00
N GLY A 71 -2.25 11.05 18.96
CA GLY A 71 -1.30 12.10 18.68
C GLY A 71 -1.64 12.93 17.47
N LYS A 72 -0.65 13.68 17.04
CA LYS A 72 -0.75 14.64 15.94
C LYS A 72 -0.08 14.12 14.68
N TYR A 73 -0.69 14.43 13.57
CA TYR A 73 -0.16 14.27 12.22
C TYR A 73 -0.02 15.63 11.56
N LEU A 74 1.08 15.84 10.86
CA LEU A 74 1.31 17.03 10.04
C LEU A 74 1.96 16.59 8.72
N TYR A 75 1.48 17.16 7.62
CA TYR A 75 2.09 17.03 6.30
C TYR A 75 2.13 18.38 5.59
N ALA A 76 3.24 18.72 5.00
CA ALA A 76 3.42 19.90 4.17
C ALA A 76 4.04 19.51 2.84
N TRP A 77 3.58 20.15 1.76
CA TRP A 77 4.07 19.87 0.41
C TRP A 77 4.19 21.16 -0.40
N THR A 78 5.18 21.20 -1.29
CA THR A 78 5.41 22.32 -2.20
C THR A 78 5.30 21.88 -3.67
N PRO A 79 4.97 22.79 -4.61
CA PRO A 79 4.90 22.50 -6.04
C PRO A 79 6.21 21.98 -6.64
N GLU A 80 7.34 22.26 -6.02
CA GLU A 80 8.68 21.78 -6.42
C GLU A 80 8.91 20.32 -5.98
N GLY A 81 7.92 19.70 -5.30
CA GLY A 81 7.98 18.32 -4.84
C GLY A 81 8.64 18.11 -3.48
N LYS A 82 9.05 19.19 -2.80
CA LYS A 82 9.53 19.07 -1.42
C LYS A 82 8.37 18.79 -0.47
N TRP A 83 8.61 17.93 0.50
CA TRP A 83 7.59 17.59 1.50
C TRP A 83 8.19 17.33 2.87
N ARG A 84 7.36 17.50 3.90
CA ARG A 84 7.67 17.17 5.28
C ARG A 84 6.47 16.52 5.94
N GLU A 85 6.74 15.42 6.66
CA GLU A 85 5.75 14.70 7.46
C GLU A 85 6.21 14.64 8.90
N GLU A 86 5.30 14.85 9.83
CA GLU A 86 5.56 14.69 11.26
C GLU A 86 4.45 13.89 11.92
N ILE A 87 4.85 12.85 12.67
CA ILE A 87 3.98 12.04 13.51
C ILE A 87 4.47 12.19 14.94
N ASN A 88 3.56 12.54 15.83
CA ASN A 88 3.84 12.67 17.24
C ASN A 88 2.74 11.95 18.05
N LEU A 89 2.96 10.66 18.31
CA LEU A 89 2.12 9.81 19.14
C LEU A 89 2.69 9.67 20.55
N SER A 90 1.87 9.24 21.49
CA SER A 90 2.37 8.84 22.80
C SER A 90 3.38 7.69 22.66
N GLY A 91 4.63 7.94 23.04
CA GLY A 91 5.71 6.95 22.94
C GLY A 91 6.36 6.77 21.56
N TYR A 92 5.90 7.50 20.53
CA TYR A 92 6.49 7.41 19.19
C TYR A 92 6.49 8.75 18.46
N LYS A 93 7.64 9.13 17.91
CA LYS A 93 7.80 10.31 17.05
C LYS A 93 8.51 9.92 15.77
N ARG A 94 8.05 10.47 14.66
CA ARG A 94 8.69 10.34 13.36
C ARG A 94 8.66 11.69 12.64
N VAL A 95 9.78 12.08 12.07
CA VAL A 95 9.88 13.20 11.14
C VAL A 95 10.51 12.67 9.85
N ARG A 96 9.89 12.99 8.75
CA ARG A 96 10.38 12.72 7.40
C ARG A 96 10.43 14.03 6.62
N SER A 97 11.41 14.17 5.77
CA SER A 97 11.46 15.22 4.73
C SER A 97 12.02 14.66 3.44
N GLY A 98 11.55 15.13 2.31
CA GLY A 98 11.99 14.65 1.01
C GLY A 98 11.81 15.66 -0.10
N ASP A 99 12.36 15.34 -1.27
CA ASP A 99 12.36 16.16 -2.47
C ASP A 99 11.58 15.54 -3.64
N GLY A 100 10.83 14.47 -3.38
CA GLY A 100 10.09 13.70 -4.38
C GLY A 100 10.89 12.57 -5.03
N LYS A 101 12.19 12.45 -4.77
CA LYS A 101 13.07 11.37 -5.26
C LYS A 101 13.69 10.58 -4.13
N GLN A 102 13.95 11.23 -3.04
CA GLN A 102 14.59 10.66 -1.87
C GLN A 102 14.04 11.32 -0.61
N PHE A 103 14.18 10.63 0.52
CA PHE A 103 13.77 11.21 1.80
C PHE A 103 14.71 10.84 2.93
N TRP A 104 14.65 11.60 3.99
CA TRP A 104 15.35 11.39 5.25
C TRP A 104 14.34 11.20 6.37
N GLN A 105 14.69 10.34 7.30
CA GLN A 105 13.84 10.02 8.43
C GLN A 105 14.62 10.05 9.72
N VAL A 106 13.99 10.60 10.75
CA VAL A 106 14.35 10.38 12.14
C VAL A 106 13.13 9.91 12.91
N ARG A 107 13.33 8.97 13.83
CA ARG A 107 12.27 8.44 14.68
C ARG A 107 12.80 8.10 16.07
N SER A 108 11.93 8.15 17.09
CA SER A 108 12.31 7.91 18.48
C SER A 108 12.60 6.44 18.79
N SER A 109 11.94 5.51 18.09
CA SER A 109 12.14 4.06 18.26
C SER A 109 11.57 3.31 17.06
N VAL A 110 11.93 2.03 16.92
CA VAL A 110 11.14 1.08 16.11
C VAL A 110 9.87 0.81 16.89
N THR A 111 8.72 0.96 16.25
CA THR A 111 7.46 0.70 16.91
C THR A 111 7.19 -0.79 17.02
N GLU A 112 6.65 -1.21 18.16
CA GLU A 112 6.09 -2.55 18.34
C GLU A 112 4.69 -2.68 17.73
N ASN A 113 4.09 -1.55 17.28
CA ASN A 113 2.78 -1.56 16.68
C ASN A 113 2.88 -1.67 15.15
N PRO A 114 2.56 -2.83 14.57
CA PRO A 114 2.66 -3.05 13.12
C PRO A 114 1.83 -2.07 12.29
N SER A 115 0.74 -1.54 12.86
CA SER A 115 -0.15 -0.61 12.15
C SER A 115 0.53 0.70 11.75
N ILE A 116 1.68 1.06 12.34
CA ILE A 116 2.44 2.24 11.91
C ILE A 116 3.04 2.06 10.52
N PHE A 117 3.41 0.83 10.13
CA PHE A 117 3.89 0.56 8.76
C PHE A 117 2.79 0.73 7.72
N GLU A 118 1.55 0.53 8.13
CA GLU A 118 0.39 0.65 7.26
C GLU A 118 -0.12 2.09 7.18
N LEU A 119 0.31 2.96 8.11
CA LEU A 119 0.00 4.39 8.05
C LEU A 119 0.45 5.02 6.73
N ASP A 120 1.61 4.63 6.22
CA ASP A 120 2.09 5.13 4.94
C ASP A 120 1.18 4.71 3.78
N GLN A 121 0.62 3.50 3.84
CA GLN A 121 -0.35 3.03 2.85
C GLN A 121 -1.70 3.74 2.98
N LEU A 122 -2.15 4.00 4.21
CA LEU A 122 -3.37 4.75 4.48
C LEU A 122 -3.27 6.19 3.95
N LEU A 123 -2.12 6.83 4.15
CA LEU A 123 -1.84 8.19 3.72
C LEU A 123 -1.54 8.30 2.22
N ARG A 124 -1.03 7.24 1.63
CA ARG A 124 -0.99 7.08 0.18
C ARG A 124 -2.41 6.75 -0.29
N ILE A 125 -3.30 7.74 -0.26
CA ILE A 125 -4.52 7.63 -1.07
C ILE A 125 -4.00 7.38 -2.46
N ARG A 126 -4.16 6.14 -2.93
CA ARG A 126 -3.40 5.62 -4.08
C ARG A 126 -3.67 6.42 -5.33
N HIS A 127 -3.03 7.58 -5.43
CA HIS A 127 -2.97 8.39 -6.63
C HIS A 127 -2.18 7.68 -7.76
N GLU A 128 -1.43 6.66 -7.38
CA GLU A 128 -0.49 5.93 -8.24
C GLU A 128 -1.09 4.67 -8.85
N LEU A 129 -2.42 4.59 -8.98
CA LEU A 129 -3.04 3.51 -9.75
C LEU A 129 -2.68 3.67 -11.24
N GLY A 130 -1.41 3.48 -11.53
CA GLY A 130 -0.96 3.20 -12.87
C GLY A 130 -1.46 1.81 -13.26
N ILE A 131 -2.53 1.75 -14.01
CA ILE A 131 -2.96 0.51 -14.66
C ILE A 131 -2.01 0.30 -15.82
N GLU A 132 -1.11 -0.67 -15.68
CA GLU A 132 -0.11 -0.98 -16.70
C GLU A 132 -0.72 -1.81 -17.85
N GLU A 133 0.03 -1.91 -18.94
CA GLU A 133 -0.30 -2.87 -20.00
C GLU A 133 -0.18 -4.29 -19.47
N GLY A 134 -1.21 -5.10 -19.72
CA GLY A 134 -1.33 -6.47 -19.22
C GLY A 134 -2.11 -6.59 -17.90
N ASP A 135 -2.40 -5.49 -17.21
CA ASP A 135 -3.30 -5.50 -16.06
C ASP A 135 -4.75 -5.57 -16.52
N THR A 136 -5.58 -6.22 -15.70
CA THR A 136 -7.02 -6.39 -15.98
C THR A 136 -7.88 -5.81 -14.87
N LEU A 137 -9.05 -5.33 -15.26
CA LEU A 137 -10.06 -4.80 -14.36
C LEU A 137 -11.33 -5.62 -14.47
N LYS A 138 -12.00 -5.85 -13.35
CA LYS A 138 -13.26 -6.58 -13.30
C LYS A 138 -14.24 -5.84 -12.41
N ARG A 139 -15.42 -5.51 -12.93
CA ARG A 139 -16.49 -4.95 -12.12
C ARG A 139 -17.00 -6.03 -11.15
N LEU A 140 -17.13 -5.68 -9.90
CA LEU A 140 -17.75 -6.50 -8.86
C LEU A 140 -19.18 -6.05 -8.60
N HIS A 141 -19.87 -6.72 -7.67
CA HIS A 141 -21.13 -6.22 -7.12
C HIS A 141 -20.87 -4.92 -6.37
N SER A 142 -21.84 -4.01 -6.40
CA SER A 142 -21.80 -2.81 -5.59
C SER A 142 -21.80 -3.16 -4.10
N GLU A 143 -21.19 -2.28 -3.30
CA GLU A 143 -21.08 -2.44 -1.86
C GLU A 143 -21.60 -1.16 -1.18
N ASN A 144 -22.36 -1.31 -0.10
CA ASN A 144 -22.74 -0.16 0.71
C ASN A 144 -21.56 0.27 1.60
N VAL A 145 -20.99 1.43 1.33
CA VAL A 145 -19.92 2.04 2.12
C VAL A 145 -20.46 3.29 2.80
N GLU A 146 -20.69 3.22 4.11
CA GLU A 146 -21.25 4.32 4.92
C GLU A 146 -22.53 4.97 4.31
N GLY A 147 -23.43 4.14 3.81
CA GLY A 147 -24.71 4.62 3.23
C GLY A 147 -24.63 4.99 1.74
N THR A 148 -23.45 4.92 1.13
CA THR A 148 -23.28 5.12 -0.31
C THR A 148 -23.15 3.76 -1.01
N GLU A 149 -24.00 3.52 -2.01
CA GLU A 149 -23.86 2.39 -2.93
C GLU A 149 -22.67 2.64 -3.83
N ALA A 150 -21.55 1.96 -3.58
CA ALA A 150 -20.29 2.18 -4.25
C ALA A 150 -20.08 1.20 -5.41
N ASP A 151 -19.54 1.67 -6.52
CA ASP A 151 -19.07 0.83 -7.63
C ASP A 151 -17.73 0.20 -7.27
N CYS A 152 -17.69 -1.13 -7.11
CA CYS A 152 -16.48 -1.85 -6.76
C CYS A 152 -15.83 -2.49 -7.98
N ILE A 153 -14.52 -2.31 -8.11
CA ILE A 153 -13.70 -2.81 -9.21
C ILE A 153 -12.53 -3.58 -8.62
N GLN A 154 -12.37 -4.82 -9.07
CA GLN A 154 -11.19 -5.62 -8.81
C GLN A 154 -10.12 -5.32 -9.85
N TYR A 155 -8.96 -4.93 -9.39
CA TYR A 155 -7.74 -4.80 -10.17
C TYR A 155 -6.95 -6.10 -10.04
N VAL A 156 -6.48 -6.62 -11.16
CA VAL A 156 -5.60 -7.80 -11.23
C VAL A 156 -4.35 -7.38 -11.99
N SER A 157 -3.22 -7.32 -11.30
CA SER A 157 -1.95 -7.00 -11.93
C SER A 157 -1.48 -8.13 -12.83
N LYS A 158 -0.65 -7.83 -13.81
CA LYS A 158 0.02 -8.84 -14.66
C LYS A 158 0.89 -9.84 -13.87
N ARG A 159 1.19 -9.52 -12.60
CA ARG A 159 1.92 -10.40 -11.67
C ARG A 159 1.01 -11.28 -10.82
N GLY A 160 -0.32 -11.15 -10.96
CA GLY A 160 -1.32 -11.94 -10.25
C GLY A 160 -1.79 -11.34 -8.91
N PHE A 161 -1.32 -10.15 -8.51
CA PHE A 161 -1.86 -9.47 -7.32
C PHE A 161 -3.26 -8.94 -7.61
N THR A 162 -4.16 -9.10 -6.64
CA THR A 162 -5.53 -8.59 -6.74
C THR A 162 -5.80 -7.53 -5.66
N GLU A 163 -6.49 -6.47 -6.05
CA GLU A 163 -6.89 -5.39 -5.16
C GLU A 163 -8.31 -4.96 -5.50
N THR A 164 -9.09 -4.52 -4.52
CA THR A 164 -10.46 -4.05 -4.74
C THR A 164 -10.59 -2.58 -4.37
N PHE A 165 -11.17 -1.82 -5.27
CA PHE A 165 -11.43 -0.40 -5.13
C PHE A 165 -12.92 -0.12 -5.30
N CYS A 166 -13.53 0.57 -4.33
CA CYS A 166 -14.92 0.95 -4.38
C CYS A 166 -15.04 2.47 -4.47
N PHE A 167 -15.66 2.94 -5.53
CA PHE A 167 -15.78 4.36 -5.85
C PHE A 167 -17.23 4.86 -5.68
N ASN A 168 -17.38 6.12 -5.34
CA ASN A 168 -18.68 6.79 -5.44
C ASN A 168 -19.02 6.96 -6.92
N PRO A 169 -20.16 6.38 -7.42
CA PRO A 169 -20.48 6.43 -8.84
C PRO A 169 -20.76 7.84 -9.36
N GLY A 170 -21.24 8.74 -8.50
CA GLY A 170 -21.52 10.14 -8.85
C GLY A 170 -20.26 10.99 -8.90
N SER A 171 -19.56 11.11 -7.77
CA SER A 171 -18.40 11.98 -7.63
C SER A 171 -17.10 11.36 -8.16
N GLY A 172 -16.95 10.04 -8.13
CA GLY A 172 -15.73 9.31 -8.49
C GLY A 172 -14.70 9.20 -7.34
N GLU A 173 -15.07 9.62 -6.14
CA GLU A 173 -14.22 9.51 -4.96
C GLU A 173 -13.98 8.04 -4.58
N LEU A 174 -12.73 7.69 -4.22
CA LEU A 174 -12.44 6.38 -3.65
C LEU A 174 -12.98 6.33 -2.21
N LEU A 175 -13.91 5.44 -1.95
CA LEU A 175 -14.55 5.28 -0.64
C LEU A 175 -13.93 4.15 0.17
N LYS A 176 -13.50 3.07 -0.51
CA LYS A 176 -12.91 1.90 0.13
C LYS A 176 -11.83 1.28 -0.74
N TYR A 177 -10.77 0.84 -0.10
CA TYR A 177 -9.70 0.06 -0.70
C TYR A 177 -9.49 -1.22 0.10
N THR A 178 -9.38 -2.33 -0.59
CA THR A 178 -9.07 -3.63 0.01
C THR A 178 -7.95 -4.25 -0.79
N PRO A 179 -6.73 -4.35 -0.24
CA PRO A 179 -5.66 -5.08 -0.87
C PRO A 179 -6.00 -6.56 -0.94
N GLU A 180 -5.29 -7.30 -1.76
CA GLU A 180 -5.41 -8.74 -1.82
C GLU A 180 -5.26 -9.33 -0.41
N LYS A 181 -6.14 -10.24 -0.06
CA LYS A 181 -5.84 -11.18 1.01
C LYS A 181 -4.63 -11.98 0.54
N ASP A 182 -3.46 -11.61 1.00
CA ASP A 182 -2.36 -12.56 0.98
C ASP A 182 -2.88 -13.82 1.65
N SER A 183 -2.63 -14.97 1.04
CA SER A 183 -2.99 -16.29 1.57
C SER A 183 -2.35 -16.58 2.93
N SER A 184 -1.45 -15.72 3.41
CA SER A 184 -0.99 -15.69 4.79
C SER A 184 -2.16 -15.23 5.67
N GLU A 185 -2.66 -16.12 6.51
CA GLU A 185 -3.71 -15.87 7.52
C GLU A 185 -3.29 -14.85 8.60
N LEU A 186 -2.49 -13.84 8.23
CA LEU A 186 -1.99 -12.85 9.19
C LEU A 186 -3.05 -11.79 9.44
N PRO A 187 -3.69 -11.81 10.61
CA PRO A 187 -4.87 -10.98 10.88
C PRO A 187 -4.58 -9.47 10.94
N TRP A 188 -3.35 -9.05 10.75
CA TRP A 188 -2.92 -7.65 10.80
C TRP A 188 -2.32 -7.16 9.46
N ARG A 189 -2.06 -8.04 8.48
CA ARG A 189 -1.69 -7.67 7.11
C ARG A 189 -2.91 -7.35 6.30
N ALA A 190 -2.79 -6.32 5.52
CA ALA A 190 -3.81 -5.83 4.59
C ALA A 190 -5.08 -5.32 5.27
N PRO A 191 -4.99 -4.32 6.16
CA PRO A 191 -6.18 -3.66 6.62
C PRO A 191 -6.87 -3.04 5.41
N TRP A 192 -8.16 -3.30 5.25
CA TRP A 192 -8.92 -2.53 4.29
C TRP A 192 -9.06 -1.09 4.79
N GLN A 193 -9.11 -0.17 3.85
CA GLN A 193 -9.08 1.26 4.12
C GLN A 193 -10.41 1.89 3.69
N GLN A 194 -10.82 2.91 4.43
CA GLN A 194 -12.04 3.65 4.18
C GLN A 194 -11.76 5.15 4.23
N TYR A 195 -12.39 5.85 3.31
CA TYR A 195 -12.23 7.28 3.12
C TYR A 195 -13.58 7.97 3.13
N SER A 196 -13.70 9.05 3.91
CA SER A 196 -14.95 9.79 4.02
C SER A 196 -14.75 11.26 4.36
N GLN A 197 -15.85 12.01 4.41
CA GLN A 197 -15.86 13.45 4.72
C GLN A 197 -14.95 14.26 3.80
N PHE A 198 -15.12 14.11 2.49
CA PHE A 198 -14.29 14.76 1.50
C PHE A 198 -14.39 16.28 1.55
N GLN A 199 -13.25 16.96 1.50
CA GLN A 199 -13.10 18.41 1.41
C GLN A 199 -12.54 18.79 0.04
N GLU A 200 -12.77 20.03 -0.35
CA GLU A 200 -12.21 20.58 -1.59
C GLU A 200 -10.92 21.33 -1.34
N TRP A 201 -9.96 21.15 -2.25
CA TRP A 201 -8.70 21.92 -2.29
C TRP A 201 -8.32 22.20 -3.73
N ALA A 202 -8.34 23.46 -4.14
CA ALA A 202 -7.96 23.90 -5.49
C ALA A 202 -8.57 23.02 -6.62
N GLY A 203 -9.87 22.72 -6.51
CA GLY A 203 -10.59 21.88 -7.47
C GLY A 203 -10.39 20.38 -7.31
N LYS A 204 -9.66 19.93 -6.30
CA LYS A 204 -9.50 18.50 -5.94
C LYS A 204 -10.32 18.14 -4.71
N ARG A 205 -10.64 16.85 -4.59
CA ARG A 205 -11.43 16.29 -3.49
C ARG A 205 -10.55 15.36 -2.66
N PHE A 206 -10.39 15.65 -1.37
CA PHE A 206 -9.51 14.89 -0.47
C PHE A 206 -10.28 14.48 0.81
N PRO A 207 -10.16 13.24 1.30
CA PRO A 207 -10.88 12.81 2.49
C PRO A 207 -10.32 13.49 3.74
N ARG A 208 -11.22 13.84 4.66
CA ARG A 208 -10.86 14.30 6.01
C ARG A 208 -10.74 13.14 7.00
N THR A 209 -11.45 12.05 6.74
CA THR A 209 -11.40 10.87 7.58
C THR A 209 -10.84 9.69 6.81
N LEU A 210 -9.72 9.17 7.29
CA LEU A 210 -9.06 7.99 6.76
C LEU A 210 -9.03 6.93 7.87
N ARG A 211 -9.55 5.74 7.60
CA ARG A 211 -9.64 4.64 8.55
C ARG A 211 -9.03 3.38 7.98
N GLY A 212 -8.26 2.67 8.81
CA GLY A 212 -7.73 1.35 8.51
C GLY A 212 -8.36 0.31 9.43
N PHE A 213 -8.74 -0.83 8.85
CA PHE A 213 -9.41 -1.90 9.57
C PHE A 213 -8.70 -3.22 9.38
N ASN A 214 -8.70 -4.05 10.42
CA ASN A 214 -8.36 -5.45 10.36
C ASN A 214 -9.62 -6.27 10.59
N GLY A 215 -10.11 -6.94 9.56
CA GLY A 215 -11.43 -7.54 9.58
C GLY A 215 -12.50 -6.47 9.88
N LYS A 216 -13.15 -6.56 11.04
CA LYS A 216 -14.16 -5.59 11.51
C LYS A 216 -13.59 -4.59 12.54
N HIS A 217 -12.34 -4.74 12.94
CA HIS A 217 -11.74 -3.93 13.99
C HIS A 217 -11.04 -2.71 13.41
N LEU A 218 -11.40 -1.54 13.89
CA LEU A 218 -10.70 -0.29 13.58
C LEU A 218 -9.31 -0.36 14.22
N VAL A 219 -8.25 -0.26 13.42
CA VAL A 219 -6.86 -0.31 13.88
C VAL A 219 -6.15 1.04 13.75
N MET A 220 -6.68 1.91 12.88
CA MET A 220 -6.12 3.22 12.67
C MET A 220 -7.20 4.21 12.23
N GLU A 221 -7.13 5.44 12.71
CA GLU A 221 -7.95 6.55 12.25
C GLU A 221 -7.10 7.81 12.20
N LEU A 222 -7.14 8.49 11.05
CA LEU A 222 -6.61 9.83 10.87
C LEU A 222 -7.76 10.77 10.56
N GLN A 223 -7.99 11.72 11.44
CA GLN A 223 -8.96 12.79 11.26
C GLN A 223 -8.21 14.07 10.90
N LEU A 224 -8.27 14.46 9.63
CA LEU A 224 -7.64 15.66 9.12
C LEU A 224 -8.51 16.90 9.34
N GLY A 225 -7.88 18.01 9.64
CA GLY A 225 -8.46 19.34 9.56
C GLY A 225 -8.62 19.80 8.11
N GLU A 226 -8.85 21.08 7.94
CA GLU A 226 -8.88 21.69 6.60
C GLU A 226 -7.48 21.70 5.97
N ILE A 227 -7.45 21.50 4.66
CA ILE A 227 -6.23 21.77 3.87
C ILE A 227 -6.08 23.27 3.80
N THR A 228 -4.90 23.77 4.15
CA THR A 228 -4.59 25.20 4.12
C THR A 228 -3.44 25.49 3.18
N PRO A 229 -3.38 26.70 2.58
CA PRO A 229 -2.19 27.12 1.86
C PRO A 229 -0.96 26.98 2.75
N LEU A 230 0.15 26.55 2.17
CA LEU A 230 1.42 26.51 2.89
C LEU A 230 1.87 27.94 3.17
N PRO A 231 1.98 28.36 4.45
CA PRO A 231 2.57 29.65 4.76
C PRO A 231 4.05 29.64 4.37
N PRO A 232 4.69 30.78 4.12
CA PRO A 232 6.12 30.82 3.87
C PRO A 232 6.88 30.09 4.97
N PRO A 233 7.49 28.91 4.66
CA PRO A 233 8.18 28.13 5.68
C PRO A 233 9.53 28.76 6.01
N PRO A 234 10.10 28.46 7.19
CA PRO A 234 11.51 28.72 7.46
C PRO A 234 12.39 28.16 6.35
N GLN A 235 13.58 28.77 6.15
CA GLN A 235 14.48 28.38 5.05
C GLN A 235 14.88 26.90 5.08
N ASP A 236 15.02 26.34 6.28
CA ASP A 236 15.46 24.97 6.57
C ASP A 236 14.29 23.97 6.83
N TYR A 237 13.05 24.43 6.65
CA TYR A 237 11.87 23.62 7.03
C TYR A 237 11.79 22.24 6.34
N PHE A 238 12.22 22.16 5.09
CA PHE A 238 12.22 20.94 4.30
C PHE A 238 13.58 20.23 4.26
N ASP A 239 14.57 20.78 4.92
CA ASP A 239 15.89 20.16 4.98
C ASP A 239 15.83 18.83 5.75
N PRO A 240 16.79 17.94 5.52
CA PRO A 240 16.90 16.71 6.28
C PRO A 240 16.83 16.97 7.79
N PRO A 241 16.03 16.22 8.54
CA PRO A 241 15.99 16.38 9.99
C PRO A 241 17.36 16.07 10.59
N GLU A 242 17.72 16.81 11.65
CA GLU A 242 18.96 16.57 12.39
C GLU A 242 19.08 15.08 12.77
N SER A 243 20.22 14.47 12.50
CA SER A 243 20.45 13.04 12.66
C SER A 243 19.53 12.13 11.80
N GLY A 244 18.88 12.69 10.79
CA GLY A 244 18.05 11.94 9.86
C GLY A 244 18.86 10.90 9.08
N THR A 245 18.33 9.69 8.98
CA THR A 245 18.88 8.64 8.14
C THR A 245 18.28 8.75 6.75
N PHE A 246 19.11 8.65 5.73
CA PHE A 246 18.67 8.62 4.34
C PHE A 246 17.92 7.33 4.02
N TRP A 247 16.80 7.44 3.30
CA TRP A 247 15.97 6.34 2.85
C TRP A 247 15.71 6.46 1.35
N ALA A 248 15.77 5.33 0.67
CA ALA A 248 15.39 5.28 -0.73
C ALA A 248 13.86 5.36 -0.87
N ASP A 249 13.38 6.20 -1.76
CA ASP A 249 11.98 6.18 -2.20
C ASP A 249 11.94 5.62 -3.62
N CYS A 250 11.52 4.37 -3.73
CA CYS A 250 11.36 3.72 -5.01
C CYS A 250 9.88 3.57 -5.34
N PRO A 251 9.40 4.17 -6.43
CA PRO A 251 7.97 4.30 -6.70
C PRO A 251 7.22 2.98 -6.90
N THR A 252 7.92 1.91 -7.20
CA THR A 252 7.29 0.64 -7.62
C THR A 252 7.10 -0.38 -6.49
N GLY A 253 7.59 -0.11 -5.26
CA GLY A 253 7.53 -1.07 -4.15
C GLY A 253 8.29 -2.38 -4.37
N ALA A 254 8.96 -2.55 -5.50
CA ALA A 254 9.75 -3.73 -5.87
C ALA A 254 11.25 -3.41 -5.92
N GLU A 255 11.72 -2.68 -4.93
CA GLU A 255 13.08 -2.11 -4.87
C GLU A 255 14.16 -3.16 -4.74
N TRP A 256 13.79 -4.26 -4.10
CA TRP A 256 14.71 -5.31 -3.72
C TRP A 256 14.14 -6.68 -4.08
N LYS A 257 14.99 -7.53 -4.60
CA LYS A 257 14.71 -8.96 -4.69
C LYS A 257 15.66 -9.72 -3.77
N VAL A 258 15.17 -10.82 -3.23
CA VAL A 258 16.00 -11.69 -2.41
C VAL A 258 17.06 -12.33 -3.30
N LYS A 259 18.33 -12.17 -2.91
CA LYS A 259 19.47 -12.78 -3.58
C LYS A 259 19.84 -14.11 -2.96
N ASP A 260 20.02 -14.11 -1.63
CA ASP A 260 20.39 -15.30 -0.87
C ASP A 260 19.41 -15.50 0.29
N ILE A 261 18.86 -16.70 0.42
CA ILE A 261 17.94 -17.10 1.49
C ILE A 261 18.58 -18.20 2.34
N THR A 262 18.72 -17.94 3.62
CA THR A 262 18.98 -18.98 4.62
C THR A 262 17.64 -19.49 5.14
N GLN A 263 17.38 -20.79 4.95
CA GLN A 263 16.15 -21.40 5.45
C GLN A 263 16.17 -21.46 6.98
N PRO A 264 15.06 -21.11 7.66
CA PRO A 264 14.97 -21.21 9.10
C PRO A 264 15.00 -22.68 9.53
N ALA A 265 15.88 -23.00 10.49
CA ALA A 265 15.87 -24.32 11.10
C ALA A 265 14.61 -24.47 11.97
N TYR A 266 13.79 -25.48 11.69
CA TYR A 266 12.61 -25.75 12.52
C TYR A 266 13.04 -26.27 13.89
N PRO A 267 12.76 -25.55 15.01
CA PRO A 267 13.21 -25.97 16.33
C PRO A 267 12.66 -27.34 16.73
N VAL A 268 13.47 -28.20 17.30
CA VAL A 268 13.09 -29.56 17.67
C VAL A 268 11.93 -29.56 18.66
N SER A 269 11.97 -28.70 19.67
CA SER A 269 10.90 -28.55 20.66
C SER A 269 9.58 -28.09 20.02
N ALA A 270 9.62 -27.14 19.07
CA ALA A 270 8.45 -26.69 18.36
C ALA A 270 7.84 -27.82 17.50
N ARG A 271 8.69 -28.58 16.82
CA ARG A 271 8.27 -29.76 16.03
C ARG A 271 7.62 -30.84 16.90
N MET A 272 8.23 -31.16 18.04
CA MET A 272 7.67 -32.16 18.97
C MET A 272 6.32 -31.75 19.57
N ASN A 273 6.08 -30.44 19.69
CA ASN A 273 4.83 -29.90 20.20
C ASN A 273 3.86 -29.47 19.10
N SER A 274 4.11 -29.87 17.85
CA SER A 274 3.28 -29.52 16.68
C SER A 274 2.96 -28.02 16.58
N LYS A 275 3.92 -27.17 16.97
CA LYS A 275 3.77 -25.70 16.89
C LYS A 275 4.05 -25.23 15.48
N GLU A 276 3.05 -24.70 14.83
CA GLU A 276 3.10 -24.05 13.52
C GLU A 276 2.77 -22.57 13.65
N GLY A 277 3.06 -21.79 12.62
CA GLY A 277 2.67 -20.38 12.56
C GLY A 277 3.61 -19.55 11.71
N THR A 278 3.23 -18.30 11.52
CA THR A 278 4.03 -17.32 10.79
C THR A 278 4.60 -16.29 11.76
N VAL A 279 5.91 -16.13 11.73
CA VAL A 279 6.62 -15.04 12.41
C VAL A 279 6.76 -13.90 11.43
N THR A 280 6.33 -12.70 11.81
CA THR A 280 6.62 -11.53 11.02
C THR A 280 7.69 -10.69 11.69
N LEU A 281 8.70 -10.37 10.92
CA LEU A 281 9.82 -9.55 11.32
C LEU A 281 9.76 -8.19 10.62
N TYR A 282 9.94 -7.11 11.38
CA TYR A 282 10.45 -5.87 10.82
C TYR A 282 11.93 -6.06 10.47
N ALA A 283 12.34 -5.52 9.35
CA ALA A 283 13.72 -5.53 8.91
C ALA A 283 14.06 -4.23 8.17
N VAL A 284 15.33 -3.87 8.22
CA VAL A 284 15.93 -2.83 7.39
C VAL A 284 16.87 -3.53 6.39
N ILE A 285 16.65 -3.28 5.11
CA ILE A 285 17.62 -3.64 4.08
C ILE A 285 18.58 -2.47 3.93
N GLU A 286 19.84 -2.70 4.19
CA GLU A 286 20.91 -1.71 4.06
C GLU A 286 21.31 -1.51 2.59
N GLU A 287 22.07 -0.46 2.30
CA GLU A 287 22.50 -0.14 0.92
C GLU A 287 23.22 -1.26 0.19
N ASP A 288 23.94 -2.09 0.93
CA ASP A 288 24.69 -3.26 0.42
C ASP A 288 23.83 -4.54 0.36
N GLY A 289 22.55 -4.45 0.70
CA GLY A 289 21.58 -5.55 0.66
C GLY A 289 21.60 -6.47 1.87
N HIS A 290 22.38 -6.19 2.91
CA HIS A 290 22.29 -6.99 4.13
C HIS A 290 21.07 -6.56 4.99
N VAL A 291 20.58 -7.49 5.81
CA VAL A 291 19.44 -7.25 6.69
C VAL A 291 19.94 -6.83 8.07
N SER A 292 19.36 -5.74 8.59
CA SER A 292 19.65 -5.21 9.92
C SER A 292 18.36 -4.86 10.66
N GLY A 293 18.47 -4.38 11.90
CA GLY A 293 17.36 -3.81 12.67
C GLY A 293 16.19 -4.76 12.87
N LEU A 294 16.43 -6.06 12.91
CA LEU A 294 15.39 -7.09 13.04
C LEU A 294 14.60 -6.94 14.33
N HIS A 295 13.28 -6.98 14.20
CA HIS A 295 12.35 -6.89 15.31
C HIS A 295 11.11 -7.74 15.05
N VAL A 296 10.64 -8.50 16.05
CA VAL A 296 9.45 -9.34 15.91
C VAL A 296 8.20 -8.48 16.00
N LEU A 297 7.47 -8.35 14.90
CA LEU A 297 6.18 -7.65 14.84
C LEU A 297 5.03 -8.58 15.23
N HIS A 298 5.10 -9.84 14.78
CA HIS A 298 4.13 -10.88 15.12
C HIS A 298 4.86 -12.15 15.51
N SER A 299 4.55 -12.65 16.72
CA SER A 299 5.16 -13.84 17.29
C SER A 299 4.33 -15.08 16.98
N ALA A 300 5.00 -16.13 16.56
CA ALA A 300 4.45 -17.50 16.51
C ALA A 300 4.96 -18.36 17.69
N GLY A 301 5.61 -17.72 18.67
CA GLY A 301 6.20 -18.34 19.84
C GLY A 301 7.72 -18.19 19.84
N THR A 302 8.29 -18.05 21.03
CA THR A 302 9.70 -17.66 21.23
C THR A 302 10.69 -18.49 20.44
N GLU A 303 10.47 -19.80 20.31
CA GLU A 303 11.37 -20.70 19.58
C GLU A 303 11.34 -20.45 18.06
N LEU A 304 10.13 -20.26 17.51
CA LEU A 304 9.94 -19.94 16.10
C LEU A 304 10.43 -18.54 15.79
N ASP A 305 10.20 -17.57 16.69
CA ASP A 305 10.67 -16.19 16.57
C ASP A 305 12.21 -16.14 16.46
N GLN A 306 12.89 -16.90 17.33
CA GLN A 306 14.34 -16.97 17.33
C GLN A 306 14.88 -17.63 16.06
N ALA A 307 14.24 -18.72 15.61
CA ALA A 307 14.62 -19.40 14.38
C ALA A 307 14.43 -18.51 13.15
N ALA A 308 13.33 -17.79 13.08
CA ALA A 308 13.06 -16.81 12.01
C ALA A 308 14.09 -15.68 12.02
N THR A 309 14.33 -15.06 13.18
CA THR A 309 15.30 -13.98 13.33
C THR A 309 16.72 -14.40 12.92
N ASN A 310 17.14 -15.58 13.37
CA ASN A 310 18.48 -16.12 13.03
C ASN A 310 18.61 -16.39 11.52
N ALA A 311 17.58 -16.86 10.86
CA ALA A 311 17.60 -17.11 9.43
C ALA A 311 17.64 -15.80 8.63
N VAL A 312 16.72 -14.87 8.92
CA VAL A 312 16.55 -13.61 8.20
C VAL A 312 17.76 -12.70 8.37
N SER A 313 18.46 -12.74 9.50
CA SER A 313 19.70 -11.96 9.69
C SER A 313 20.81 -12.31 8.68
N GLN A 314 20.72 -13.48 8.07
CA GLN A 314 21.69 -13.96 7.07
C GLN A 314 21.23 -13.72 5.63
N TRP A 315 20.00 -13.25 5.42
CA TRP A 315 19.49 -13.00 4.09
C TRP A 315 20.24 -11.87 3.42
N ARG A 316 20.29 -11.93 2.09
CA ARG A 316 20.85 -10.88 1.25
C ARG A 316 19.87 -10.51 0.18
N TYR A 317 19.82 -9.23 -0.08
CA TYR A 317 18.98 -8.63 -1.10
C TYR A 317 19.85 -7.94 -2.15
N GLU A 318 19.33 -7.83 -3.36
CA GLU A 318 19.91 -6.99 -4.40
C GLU A 318 18.87 -6.03 -4.94
N ARG A 319 19.32 -4.84 -5.35
CA ARG A 319 18.40 -3.86 -5.94
C ARG A 319 17.90 -4.34 -7.29
N THR A 320 16.64 -4.06 -7.58
CA THR A 320 16.05 -4.31 -8.89
C THR A 320 16.51 -3.24 -9.87
N GLU A 321 16.49 -3.57 -11.16
CA GLU A 321 16.87 -2.63 -12.23
C GLU A 321 16.10 -1.32 -12.20
N SER A 322 14.83 -1.35 -11.77
CA SER A 322 13.98 -0.16 -11.63
C SER A 322 14.44 0.82 -10.55
N CYS A 323 15.37 0.42 -9.68
CA CYS A 323 15.83 1.18 -8.52
C CYS A 323 17.36 1.26 -8.38
N LEU A 324 18.11 0.93 -9.42
CA LEU A 324 19.57 0.93 -9.38
C LEU A 324 20.16 2.31 -9.04
N ASP A 325 19.50 3.38 -9.45
CA ASP A 325 19.95 4.75 -9.18
C ASP A 325 19.57 5.25 -7.78
N SER A 326 18.71 4.51 -7.06
CA SER A 326 18.33 4.84 -5.68
C SER A 326 19.45 4.41 -4.72
N LYS A 327 19.73 5.27 -3.76
CA LYS A 327 20.61 4.98 -2.62
C LYS A 327 19.79 4.99 -1.34
N GLY A 328 20.34 4.39 -0.29
CA GLY A 328 19.72 4.40 1.02
C GLY A 328 19.12 3.05 1.44
N ARG A 329 18.51 3.09 2.59
CA ARG A 329 17.92 1.94 3.28
C ARG A 329 16.46 1.79 2.91
N THR A 330 15.91 0.59 3.12
CA THR A 330 14.48 0.32 2.94
C THR A 330 13.96 -0.48 4.13
N GLU A 331 12.81 -0.09 4.65
CA GLU A 331 12.09 -0.85 5.69
C GLU A 331 11.14 -1.85 5.04
N ILE A 332 11.17 -3.10 5.52
CA ILE A 332 10.26 -4.14 5.05
C ILE A 332 9.69 -4.95 6.21
N ALA A 333 8.58 -5.61 5.97
CA ALA A 333 8.07 -6.68 6.82
C ALA A 333 8.31 -8.02 6.11
N ILE A 334 8.91 -8.97 6.82
CA ILE A 334 9.25 -10.30 6.30
C ILE A 334 8.47 -11.36 7.06
N ASP A 335 7.75 -12.20 6.33
CA ASP A 335 7.03 -13.34 6.90
C ASP A 335 7.84 -14.62 6.75
N VAL A 336 7.97 -15.33 7.85
CA VAL A 336 8.60 -16.63 7.92
C VAL A 336 7.58 -17.64 8.43
N THR A 337 7.09 -18.50 7.57
CA THR A 337 6.07 -19.50 7.90
C THR A 337 6.70 -20.84 8.24
N PHE A 338 6.31 -21.36 9.38
CA PHE A 338 6.66 -22.70 9.85
C PHE A 338 5.43 -23.61 9.74
N SER A 339 5.49 -24.62 8.89
CA SER A 339 4.45 -25.64 8.73
C SER A 339 5.08 -27.03 8.80
N LEU A 340 4.34 -27.96 9.40
CA LEU A 340 4.69 -29.38 9.41
C LEU A 340 4.10 -30.03 8.15
N GLN A 341 4.95 -30.71 7.39
CA GLN A 341 4.45 -31.56 6.30
C GLN A 341 3.78 -32.77 6.93
N HIS A 342 2.48 -32.92 6.72
CA HIS A 342 1.68 -34.08 7.12
C HIS A 342 1.68 -35.15 6.03
#